data_254da517cbeae6ea01c62f97f09882c8
#
_entry.id   254da517cbeae6ea01c62f97f09882c8
#
_cell.length_a   1.000
_cell.length_b   1.000
_cell.length_c   1.000
_cell.angle_alpha   90.00
_cell.angle_beta   90.00
_cell.angle_gamma   90.00
#
_symmetry.space_group_name_H-M   'P 1'
#
loop_
_entity.id
_entity.type
_entity.pdbx_description
1 polymer ?
#
loop_
_entity_poly.entity_id
_entity_poly.type
_entity_poly.pdbx_seq_one_letter_code
_entity_poly.pdbx_strand_id
1 'polypeptide(L)'
;EETGIRKDYKIMSAHVEAHAHDDHGHHHKETFITKYIFSQDHKMIAKQYLITGLIMGIIGVVMSLMMRMQIAWPGEPNAFLQTFLGKWAPDGVMDPNIYLALVTIHGTIMVFFVLTQGLSGTFSNLLIPLQIGARDMASGFMNMVSYWLFFLSSIIMISSLFLEAGPAAAGWTIYPPLSALPQAQGGSGMGMTLWLVSMAIFVASSLLGSLNYVV
;
A
#
# COMPACT_ATOMS: atom_id res chain seq x y z
N GLU A 1 -69.49 -6.21 4.36
CA GLU A 1 -68.28 -5.51 3.88
C GLU A 1 -67.09 -5.58 4.88
N GLU A 2 -67.36 -5.58 6.17
CA GLU A 2 -66.30 -5.64 7.23
C GLU A 2 -65.51 -6.96 7.29
N THR A 3 -66.07 -8.06 6.81
CA THR A 3 -65.43 -9.39 6.82
C THR A 3 -64.40 -9.60 5.74
N GLY A 4 -64.50 -8.87 4.63
CA GLY A 4 -63.53 -8.92 3.51
C GLY A 4 -62.19 -8.23 3.87
N ILE A 5 -62.25 -7.03 4.41
CA ILE A 5 -61.11 -6.21 4.77
C ILE A 5 -60.25 -6.89 5.87
N ARG A 6 -60.88 -7.56 6.80
CA ARG A 6 -60.18 -8.29 7.87
C ARG A 6 -59.45 -9.54 7.37
N LYS A 7 -59.94 -10.17 6.32
CA LYS A 7 -59.28 -11.30 5.64
C LYS A 7 -58.04 -10.86 4.88
N ASP A 8 -58.14 -9.73 4.19
CA ASP A 8 -57.02 -9.19 3.40
C ASP A 8 -55.87 -8.68 4.29
N TYR A 9 -56.22 -8.07 5.42
CA TYR A 9 -55.20 -7.69 6.44
C TYR A 9 -54.50 -8.92 7.01
N LYS A 10 -55.19 -10.01 7.25
CA LYS A 10 -54.61 -11.24 7.78
C LYS A 10 -53.74 -11.98 6.79
N ILE A 11 -54.07 -11.89 5.49
CA ILE A 11 -53.27 -12.46 4.41
C ILE A 11 -51.98 -11.60 4.21
N MET A 12 -52.11 -10.26 4.27
CA MET A 12 -50.97 -9.35 4.15
C MET A 12 -50.00 -9.45 5.33
N SER A 13 -50.52 -9.58 6.56
CA SER A 13 -49.69 -9.79 7.73
C SER A 13 -48.95 -11.16 7.69
N ALA A 14 -49.61 -12.21 7.26
CA ALA A 14 -48.99 -13.52 7.07
C ALA A 14 -47.93 -13.54 5.97
N HIS A 15 -48.07 -12.76 4.90
CA HIS A 15 -47.06 -12.57 3.88
C HIS A 15 -45.85 -11.76 4.39
N VAL A 16 -46.08 -10.74 5.23
CA VAL A 16 -45.00 -9.97 5.87
C VAL A 16 -44.24 -10.81 6.90
N GLU A 17 -44.95 -11.63 7.66
CA GLU A 17 -44.29 -12.56 8.60
C GLU A 17 -43.53 -13.71 7.89
N ALA A 18 -44.04 -14.21 6.75
CA ALA A 18 -43.34 -15.23 5.96
C ALA A 18 -42.04 -14.69 5.33
N HIS A 19 -42.00 -13.42 4.93
CA HIS A 19 -40.76 -12.79 4.43
C HIS A 19 -39.77 -12.40 5.55
N ALA A 20 -40.23 -12.31 6.81
CA ALA A 20 -39.36 -12.00 7.95
C ALA A 20 -38.64 -13.24 8.50
N HIS A 21 -39.05 -14.46 8.13
CA HIS A 21 -38.48 -15.69 8.68
C HIS A 21 -37.44 -16.40 7.77
N ASP A 22 -37.17 -15.90 6.58
CA ASP A 22 -36.20 -16.53 5.66
C ASP A 22 -34.82 -15.85 5.65
N ASP A 23 -34.53 -14.95 6.60
CA ASP A 23 -33.20 -14.42 6.80
C ASP A 23 -32.41 -15.27 7.83
N HIS A 24 -32.45 -16.59 7.65
CA HIS A 24 -31.41 -17.45 8.15
C HIS A 24 -30.19 -17.33 7.23
N GLY A 25 -29.60 -16.15 7.19
CA GLY A 25 -28.26 -15.97 6.65
C GLY A 25 -27.36 -17.00 7.35
N HIS A 26 -26.88 -17.96 6.57
CA HIS A 26 -25.77 -18.78 6.97
C HIS A 26 -24.64 -17.86 7.45
N HIS A 27 -24.58 -17.61 8.76
CA HIS A 27 -23.40 -17.04 9.40
C HIS A 27 -22.29 -18.07 9.21
N HIS A 28 -21.68 -18.10 8.04
CA HIS A 28 -20.36 -18.67 7.89
C HIS A 28 -19.51 -18.02 8.97
N LYS A 29 -19.07 -18.82 9.94
CA LYS A 29 -18.13 -18.36 10.97
C LYS A 29 -16.93 -17.79 10.21
N GLU A 30 -16.85 -16.46 10.15
CA GLU A 30 -15.74 -15.78 9.48
C GLU A 30 -14.46 -16.23 10.16
N THR A 31 -13.60 -16.90 9.40
CA THR A 31 -12.28 -17.29 9.88
C THR A 31 -11.44 -16.01 10.03
N PHE A 32 -10.48 -15.99 10.97
CA PHE A 32 -9.56 -14.87 11.15
C PHE A 32 -8.96 -14.39 9.80
N ILE A 33 -8.62 -15.34 8.93
CA ILE A 33 -8.03 -15.06 7.60
C ILE A 33 -9.02 -14.31 6.70
N THR A 34 -10.29 -14.74 6.63
CA THR A 34 -11.29 -14.09 5.78
C THR A 34 -11.70 -12.74 6.32
N LYS A 35 -11.69 -12.55 7.63
CA LYS A 35 -12.09 -11.31 8.28
C LYS A 35 -11.01 -10.22 8.25
N TYR A 36 -9.73 -10.57 8.45
CA TYR A 36 -8.65 -9.61 8.65
C TYR A 36 -7.63 -9.57 7.51
N ILE A 37 -7.44 -10.66 6.78
CA ILE A 37 -6.43 -10.76 5.72
C ILE A 37 -7.07 -10.55 4.36
N PHE A 38 -8.06 -11.39 3.98
CA PHE A 38 -8.79 -11.30 2.72
C PHE A 38 -10.17 -10.67 2.90
N SER A 39 -10.24 -9.61 3.72
CA SER A 39 -11.47 -8.88 3.94
C SER A 39 -11.90 -8.13 2.68
N GLN A 40 -13.20 -8.09 2.43
CA GLN A 40 -13.81 -7.26 1.39
C GLN A 40 -14.45 -6.00 1.98
N ASP A 41 -14.48 -5.86 3.31
CA ASP A 41 -14.99 -4.69 4.02
C ASP A 41 -14.06 -3.49 3.83
N HIS A 42 -14.60 -2.39 3.34
CA HIS A 42 -13.88 -1.15 3.09
C HIS A 42 -13.15 -0.61 4.33
N LYS A 43 -13.73 -0.77 5.52
CA LYS A 43 -13.11 -0.30 6.78
C LYS A 43 -11.88 -1.11 7.16
N MET A 44 -11.91 -2.43 6.89
CA MET A 44 -10.76 -3.28 7.14
C MET A 44 -9.66 -3.01 6.13
N ILE A 45 -10.01 -2.87 4.85
CA ILE A 45 -9.06 -2.54 3.78
C ILE A 45 -8.42 -1.17 4.04
N ALA A 46 -9.19 -0.17 4.49
CA ALA A 46 -8.64 1.13 4.89
C ALA A 46 -7.58 1.01 6.00
N LYS A 47 -7.80 0.16 7.01
CA LYS A 47 -6.81 -0.11 8.07
C LYS A 47 -5.56 -0.81 7.52
N GLN A 48 -5.71 -1.75 6.59
CA GLN A 48 -4.60 -2.44 5.95
C GLN A 48 -3.72 -1.44 5.15
N TYR A 49 -4.33 -0.55 4.37
CA TYR A 49 -3.62 0.54 3.68
C TYR A 49 -2.89 1.45 4.67
N LEU A 50 -3.56 1.85 5.76
CA LEU A 50 -2.97 2.71 6.79
C LEU A 50 -1.74 2.07 7.43
N ILE A 51 -1.86 0.82 7.87
CA ILE A 51 -0.77 0.12 8.55
C ILE A 51 0.43 -0.05 7.59
N THR A 52 0.18 -0.49 6.37
CA THR A 52 1.24 -0.65 5.36
C THR A 52 1.88 0.70 5.04
N GLY A 53 1.09 1.75 4.83
CA GLY A 53 1.58 3.10 4.58
C GLY A 53 2.40 3.66 5.74
N LEU A 54 2.00 3.41 6.99
CA LEU A 54 2.77 3.82 8.17
C LEU A 54 4.12 3.08 8.27
N ILE A 55 4.14 1.78 8.02
CA ILE A 55 5.38 0.99 7.99
C ILE A 55 6.33 1.53 6.92
N MET A 56 5.84 1.76 5.70
CA MET A 56 6.62 2.35 4.63
C MET A 56 7.11 3.77 4.99
N GLY A 57 6.26 4.55 5.66
CA GLY A 57 6.61 5.89 6.15
C GLY A 57 7.77 5.86 7.17
N ILE A 58 7.74 4.92 8.12
CA ILE A 58 8.82 4.75 9.10
C ILE A 58 10.14 4.39 8.40
N ILE A 59 10.10 3.46 7.43
CA ILE A 59 11.27 3.10 6.63
C ILE A 59 11.80 4.33 5.89
N GLY A 60 10.93 5.11 5.25
CA GLY A 60 11.30 6.35 4.57
C GLY A 60 11.92 7.40 5.51
N VAL A 61 11.37 7.57 6.71
CA VAL A 61 11.92 8.49 7.73
C VAL A 61 13.32 8.05 8.18
N VAL A 62 13.52 6.75 8.40
CA VAL A 62 14.88 6.21 8.77
C VAL A 62 15.88 6.51 7.66
N MET A 63 15.52 6.31 6.38
CA MET A 63 16.40 6.67 5.26
C MET A 63 16.72 8.16 5.23
N SER A 64 15.72 9.03 5.44
CA SER A 64 15.91 10.48 5.51
C SER A 64 16.88 10.86 6.63
N LEU A 65 16.76 10.21 7.79
CA LEU A 65 17.66 10.43 8.92
C LEU A 65 19.10 10.06 8.57
N MET A 66 19.32 8.91 7.91
CA MET A 66 20.65 8.49 7.47
C MET A 66 21.29 9.50 6.51
N MET A 67 20.52 9.97 5.52
CA MET A 67 20.98 10.99 4.57
C MET A 67 21.32 12.31 5.27
N ARG A 68 20.51 12.74 6.21
CA ARG A 68 20.73 13.98 6.98
C ARG A 68 21.97 13.89 7.88
N MET A 69 22.21 12.73 8.51
CA MET A 69 23.43 12.52 9.30
C MET A 69 24.69 12.61 8.43
N GLN A 70 24.67 12.05 7.23
CA GLN A 70 25.80 12.15 6.30
C GLN A 70 26.09 13.61 5.87
N ILE A 71 25.04 14.41 5.66
CA ILE A 71 25.21 15.83 5.29
C ILE A 71 25.65 16.68 6.48
N ALA A 72 25.15 16.40 7.68
CA ALA A 72 25.48 17.17 8.89
C ALA A 72 26.95 17.02 9.29
N TRP A 73 27.55 15.86 9.08
CA TRP A 73 28.94 15.54 9.40
C TRP A 73 29.65 14.91 8.20
N PRO A 74 29.94 15.69 7.16
CA PRO A 74 30.52 15.17 5.93
C PRO A 74 31.96 14.70 6.17
N GLY A 75 32.22 13.43 5.85
CA GLY A 75 33.54 12.82 6.00
C GLY A 75 33.92 12.43 7.42
N GLU A 76 33.08 12.67 8.43
CA GLU A 76 33.32 12.21 9.80
C GLU A 76 32.73 10.80 10.03
N PRO A 77 33.43 9.93 10.74
CA PRO A 77 32.91 8.61 11.08
C PRO A 77 31.66 8.68 11.94
N ASN A 78 30.61 8.03 11.52
CA ASN A 78 29.33 7.98 12.23
C ASN A 78 28.96 6.53 12.58
N ALA A 79 28.96 6.20 13.87
CA ALA A 79 28.66 4.85 14.36
C ALA A 79 27.25 4.38 14.01
N PHE A 80 26.28 5.30 13.94
CA PHE A 80 24.91 4.96 13.52
C PHE A 80 24.87 4.52 12.06
N LEU A 81 25.53 5.26 11.16
CA LEU A 81 25.61 4.88 9.75
C LEU A 81 26.31 3.56 9.55
N GLN A 82 27.42 3.34 10.26
CA GLN A 82 28.17 2.08 10.21
C GLN A 82 27.31 0.89 10.68
N THR A 83 26.55 1.06 11.76
CA THR A 83 25.70 0.00 12.31
C THR A 83 24.55 -0.38 11.36
N PHE A 84 23.89 0.60 10.74
CA PHE A 84 22.72 0.36 9.88
C PHE A 84 23.09 0.00 8.44
N LEU A 85 24.12 0.62 7.89
CA LEU A 85 24.52 0.44 6.48
C LEU A 85 25.63 -0.59 6.30
N GLY A 86 26.37 -0.92 7.37
CA GLY A 86 27.42 -1.93 7.32
C GLY A 86 28.43 -1.66 6.21
N LYS A 87 28.51 -2.58 5.25
CA LYS A 87 29.42 -2.51 4.09
C LYS A 87 29.26 -1.27 3.22
N TRP A 88 28.11 -0.60 3.27
CA TRP A 88 27.79 0.60 2.48
C TRP A 88 28.18 1.90 3.16
N ALA A 89 28.66 1.82 4.39
CA ALA A 89 29.25 2.94 5.11
C ALA A 89 30.56 2.46 5.78
N PRO A 90 31.60 2.07 5.00
CA PRO A 90 32.89 1.71 5.54
C PRO A 90 33.42 2.89 6.36
N ASP A 91 33.97 2.60 7.52
CA ASP A 91 34.45 3.62 8.46
C ASP A 91 33.44 4.66 8.94
N GLY A 92 32.10 4.37 8.79
CA GLY A 92 31.04 5.26 9.22
C GLY A 92 30.74 6.39 8.25
N VAL A 93 31.34 6.39 7.06
CA VAL A 93 31.07 7.36 5.98
C VAL A 93 30.30 6.65 4.86
N MET A 94 29.17 7.20 4.47
CA MET A 94 28.29 6.62 3.45
C MET A 94 28.89 6.72 2.05
N ASP A 95 28.90 5.60 1.31
CA ASP A 95 29.26 5.60 -0.11
C ASP A 95 28.33 6.53 -0.92
N PRO A 96 28.85 7.39 -1.83
CA PRO A 96 28.04 8.32 -2.63
C PRO A 96 26.96 7.64 -3.47
N ASN A 97 27.21 6.43 -4.00
CA ASN A 97 26.21 5.69 -4.78
C ASN A 97 25.07 5.21 -3.89
N ILE A 98 25.38 4.81 -2.67
CA ILE A 98 24.38 4.42 -1.66
C ILE A 98 23.55 5.64 -1.22
N TYR A 99 24.19 6.81 -1.08
CA TYR A 99 23.46 8.04 -0.81
C TYR A 99 22.41 8.32 -1.91
N LEU A 100 22.79 8.25 -3.19
CA LEU A 100 21.89 8.41 -4.32
C LEU A 100 20.79 7.34 -4.36
N ALA A 101 21.12 6.11 -3.99
CA ALA A 101 20.16 5.03 -3.89
C ALA A 101 19.14 5.28 -2.77
N LEU A 102 19.59 5.75 -1.60
CA LEU A 102 18.68 6.13 -0.51
C LEU A 102 17.77 7.29 -0.92
N VAL A 103 18.28 8.31 -1.62
CA VAL A 103 17.46 9.41 -2.17
C VAL A 103 16.39 8.88 -3.12
N THR A 104 16.76 7.96 -4.02
CA THR A 104 15.84 7.35 -4.98
C THR A 104 14.72 6.58 -4.30
N ILE A 105 15.08 5.67 -3.41
CA ILE A 105 14.11 4.80 -2.73
C ILE A 105 13.28 5.59 -1.72
N HIS A 106 13.89 6.49 -0.95
CA HIS A 106 13.16 7.38 -0.03
C HIS A 106 12.11 8.21 -0.77
N GLY A 107 12.49 8.88 -1.86
CA GLY A 107 11.57 9.68 -2.66
C GLY A 107 10.42 8.84 -3.23
N THR A 108 10.73 7.66 -3.77
CA THR A 108 9.72 6.70 -4.26
C THR A 108 8.75 6.27 -3.15
N ILE A 109 9.27 5.86 -2.00
CA ILE A 109 8.44 5.40 -0.87
C ILE A 109 7.54 6.52 -0.38
N MET A 110 8.07 7.71 -0.13
CA MET A 110 7.30 8.80 0.46
C MET A 110 6.22 9.33 -0.48
N VAL A 111 6.51 9.45 -1.78
CA VAL A 111 5.53 9.96 -2.74
C VAL A 111 4.49 8.90 -3.11
N PHE A 112 4.91 7.71 -3.49
CA PHE A 112 3.99 6.70 -4.02
C PHE A 112 3.38 5.82 -2.93
N PHE A 113 4.19 5.23 -2.07
CA PHE A 113 3.69 4.26 -1.10
C PHE A 113 3.02 4.91 0.12
N VAL A 114 3.53 6.05 0.57
CA VAL A 114 2.95 6.76 1.73
C VAL A 114 1.85 7.72 1.29
N LEU A 115 2.20 8.72 0.48
CA LEU A 115 1.28 9.81 0.16
C LEU A 115 0.19 9.35 -0.82
N THR A 116 0.59 8.76 -1.97
CA THR A 116 -0.36 8.44 -3.03
C THR A 116 -1.26 7.27 -2.65
N GLN A 117 -0.72 6.11 -2.30
CA GLN A 117 -1.53 4.91 -2.08
C GLN A 117 -1.84 4.70 -0.59
N GLY A 118 -0.90 4.91 0.30
CA GLY A 118 -1.09 4.72 1.73
C GLY A 118 -2.19 5.63 2.29
N LEU A 119 -2.05 6.94 2.10
CA LEU A 119 -3.04 7.91 2.60
C LEU A 119 -4.31 7.90 1.76
N SER A 120 -4.23 7.99 0.42
CA SER A 120 -5.44 8.02 -0.40
C SER A 120 -6.21 6.71 -0.33
N GLY A 121 -5.55 5.54 -0.36
CA GLY A 121 -6.19 4.25 -0.17
C GLY A 121 -6.89 4.13 1.19
N THR A 122 -6.29 4.69 2.24
CA THR A 122 -6.89 4.73 3.57
C THR A 122 -8.14 5.62 3.60
N PHE A 123 -7.98 6.88 3.22
CA PHE A 123 -9.05 7.86 3.35
C PHE A 123 -10.17 7.65 2.35
N SER A 124 -9.89 7.28 1.10
CA SER A 124 -10.92 7.00 0.11
C SER A 124 -11.78 5.81 0.52
N ASN A 125 -11.18 4.71 0.95
CA ASN A 125 -11.93 3.55 1.44
C ASN A 125 -12.74 3.84 2.69
N LEU A 126 -12.28 4.73 3.56
CA LEU A 126 -13.00 5.07 4.77
C LEU A 126 -14.10 6.11 4.53
N LEU A 127 -13.80 7.17 3.77
CA LEU A 127 -14.66 8.35 3.69
C LEU A 127 -15.69 8.28 2.56
N ILE A 128 -15.34 7.71 1.38
CA ILE A 128 -16.26 7.69 0.23
C ILE A 128 -17.58 6.99 0.60
N PRO A 129 -17.60 5.74 1.10
CA PRO A 129 -18.85 5.09 1.47
C PRO A 129 -19.64 5.85 2.53
N LEU A 130 -18.93 6.43 3.52
CA LEU A 130 -19.59 7.22 4.58
C LEU A 130 -20.23 8.50 4.05
N GLN A 131 -19.56 9.20 3.11
CA GLN A 131 -20.06 10.47 2.57
C GLN A 131 -21.27 10.28 1.64
N ILE A 132 -21.31 9.19 0.87
CA ILE A 132 -22.43 8.90 -0.02
C ILE A 132 -23.54 8.06 0.65
N GLY A 133 -23.35 7.62 1.90
CA GLY A 133 -24.30 6.79 2.63
C GLY A 133 -24.36 5.34 2.14
N ALA A 134 -23.34 4.85 1.43
CA ALA A 134 -23.26 3.47 0.98
C ALA A 134 -22.77 2.54 2.11
N ARG A 135 -23.16 1.26 2.03
CA ARG A 135 -22.70 0.26 3.00
C ARG A 135 -21.25 -0.16 2.77
N ASP A 136 -20.81 -0.19 1.52
CA ASP A 136 -19.46 -0.60 1.11
C ASP A 136 -19.07 0.08 -0.21
N MET A 137 -17.85 -0.18 -0.68
CA MET A 137 -17.38 0.22 -2.01
C MET A 137 -18.09 -0.57 -3.10
N ALA A 138 -18.06 -0.06 -4.35
CA ALA A 138 -18.75 -0.66 -5.50
C ALA A 138 -18.35 -2.13 -5.72
N SER A 139 -17.08 -2.49 -5.55
CA SER A 139 -16.58 -3.87 -5.61
C SER A 139 -15.61 -4.16 -4.49
N GLY A 140 -16.05 -4.87 -3.45
CA GLY A 140 -15.19 -5.31 -2.34
C GLY A 140 -14.05 -6.22 -2.80
N PHE A 141 -14.28 -7.07 -3.80
CA PHE A 141 -13.25 -7.94 -4.36
C PHE A 141 -12.14 -7.15 -5.08
N MET A 142 -12.47 -6.21 -5.94
CA MET A 142 -11.49 -5.34 -6.61
C MET A 142 -10.69 -4.52 -5.60
N ASN A 143 -11.34 -4.04 -4.55
CA ASN A 143 -10.72 -3.29 -3.48
C ASN A 143 -9.68 -4.12 -2.72
N MET A 144 -10.04 -5.36 -2.37
CA MET A 144 -9.12 -6.31 -1.74
C MET A 144 -7.93 -6.63 -2.64
N VAL A 145 -8.14 -6.89 -3.94
CA VAL A 145 -7.06 -7.17 -4.89
C VAL A 145 -6.14 -5.97 -5.04
N SER A 146 -6.69 -4.75 -5.12
CA SER A 146 -5.92 -3.50 -5.15
C SER A 146 -4.98 -3.41 -3.93
N TYR A 147 -5.47 -3.65 -2.72
CA TYR A 147 -4.63 -3.66 -1.54
C TYR A 147 -3.51 -4.72 -1.60
N TRP A 148 -3.80 -5.94 -2.03
CA TRP A 148 -2.79 -7.00 -2.08
C TRP A 148 -1.71 -6.75 -3.12
N LEU A 149 -2.05 -6.13 -4.25
CA LEU A 149 -1.05 -5.66 -5.22
C LEU A 149 -0.18 -4.54 -4.63
N PHE A 150 -0.77 -3.59 -3.92
CA PHE A 150 -0.02 -2.55 -3.20
C PHE A 150 0.95 -3.16 -2.18
N PHE A 151 0.50 -4.11 -1.38
CA PHE A 151 1.31 -4.79 -0.39
C PHE A 151 2.47 -5.57 -1.04
N LEU A 152 2.18 -6.32 -2.12
CA LEU A 152 3.21 -7.05 -2.87
C LEU A 152 4.26 -6.09 -3.45
N SER A 153 3.82 -4.99 -4.05
CA SER A 153 4.74 -3.98 -4.59
C SER A 153 5.62 -3.37 -3.50
N SER A 154 5.07 -3.14 -2.29
CA SER A 154 5.81 -2.66 -1.12
C SER A 154 6.92 -3.62 -0.70
N ILE A 155 6.63 -4.92 -0.67
CA ILE A 155 7.62 -5.97 -0.35
C ILE A 155 8.73 -5.98 -1.39
N ILE A 156 8.40 -5.93 -2.68
CA ILE A 156 9.40 -5.93 -3.76
C ILE A 156 10.28 -4.67 -3.67
N MET A 157 9.70 -3.50 -3.39
CA MET A 157 10.47 -2.26 -3.21
C MET A 157 11.45 -2.37 -2.06
N ILE A 158 11.00 -2.86 -0.90
CA ILE A 158 11.87 -3.04 0.29
C ILE A 158 12.94 -4.10 0.01
N SER A 159 12.63 -5.19 -0.69
CA SER A 159 13.59 -6.25 -0.99
C SER A 159 14.78 -5.74 -1.82
N SER A 160 14.60 -4.67 -2.59
CA SER A 160 15.69 -4.05 -3.34
C SER A 160 16.81 -3.48 -2.45
N LEU A 161 16.48 -3.12 -1.20
CA LEU A 161 17.47 -2.61 -0.22
C LEU A 161 18.43 -3.68 0.28
N PHE A 162 18.06 -4.96 0.17
CA PHE A 162 18.89 -6.08 0.65
C PHE A 162 19.75 -6.70 -0.44
N LEU A 163 19.73 -6.14 -1.66
CA LEU A 163 20.61 -6.60 -2.73
C LEU A 163 22.08 -6.33 -2.40
N GLU A 164 22.92 -7.29 -2.76
CA GLU A 164 24.36 -7.16 -2.53
C GLU A 164 24.99 -5.98 -3.27
N ALA A 165 24.56 -5.73 -4.49
CA ALA A 165 25.02 -4.62 -5.34
C ALA A 165 24.28 -3.29 -5.09
N GLY A 166 23.37 -3.25 -4.13
CA GLY A 166 22.59 -2.07 -3.76
C GLY A 166 21.29 -1.88 -4.54
N PRO A 167 20.40 -0.98 -4.07
CA PRO A 167 19.15 -0.64 -4.73
C PRO A 167 19.33 0.29 -5.93
N ALA A 168 18.25 0.65 -6.61
CA ALA A 168 18.24 1.62 -7.70
C ALA A 168 18.70 3.01 -7.23
N ALA A 169 19.57 3.67 -8.02
CA ALA A 169 20.11 4.99 -7.69
C ALA A 169 19.96 6.04 -8.82
N ALA A 170 19.05 5.80 -9.76
CA ALA A 170 18.83 6.69 -10.92
C ALA A 170 17.83 7.84 -10.65
N GLY A 171 17.37 8.01 -9.41
CA GLY A 171 16.26 8.90 -9.07
C GLY A 171 14.89 8.26 -9.37
N TRP A 172 13.82 8.75 -8.72
CA TRP A 172 12.47 8.21 -8.90
C TRP A 172 11.87 8.53 -10.28
N THR A 173 12.46 9.48 -11.02
CA THR A 173 12.07 9.84 -12.39
C THR A 173 12.70 8.93 -13.44
N ILE A 174 13.70 8.11 -13.06
CA ILE A 174 14.37 7.12 -13.91
C ILE A 174 14.83 7.62 -15.28
N TYR A 175 15.43 8.80 -15.35
CA TYR A 175 15.92 9.36 -16.61
C TYR A 175 17.09 8.56 -17.20
N PRO A 176 17.05 8.24 -18.50
CA PRO A 176 18.24 7.79 -19.21
C PRO A 176 19.31 8.91 -19.28
N PRO A 177 20.61 8.58 -19.29
CA PRO A 177 21.22 7.24 -19.34
C PRO A 177 21.35 6.55 -17.99
N LEU A 178 21.13 7.25 -16.86
CA LEU A 178 21.33 6.72 -15.50
C LEU A 178 20.50 5.46 -15.20
N SER A 179 19.32 5.34 -15.79
CA SER A 179 18.43 4.19 -15.56
C SER A 179 18.63 3.05 -16.56
N ALA A 180 19.35 3.28 -17.67
CA ALA A 180 19.36 2.35 -18.81
C ALA A 180 20.74 1.76 -19.12
N LEU A 181 21.82 2.54 -18.98
CA LEU A 181 23.15 2.11 -19.34
C LEU A 181 23.92 1.61 -18.12
N PRO A 182 24.46 0.37 -18.14
CA PRO A 182 25.23 -0.16 -17.00
C PRO A 182 26.40 0.73 -16.60
N GLN A 183 27.05 1.41 -17.55
CA GLN A 183 28.17 2.29 -17.29
C GLN A 183 27.80 3.61 -16.61
N ALA A 184 26.53 4.01 -16.71
CA ALA A 184 26.03 5.25 -16.13
C ALA A 184 25.23 5.03 -14.84
N GLN A 185 24.90 3.77 -14.52
CA GLN A 185 24.09 3.47 -13.33
C GLN A 185 24.84 3.73 -12.03
N GLY A 186 24.28 4.58 -11.20
CA GLY A 186 24.71 4.79 -9.82
C GLY A 186 24.23 3.71 -8.83
N GLY A 187 23.65 2.62 -9.29
CA GLY A 187 23.14 1.51 -8.47
C GLY A 187 23.26 0.19 -9.21
N SER A 188 22.55 -0.84 -8.74
CA SER A 188 22.58 -2.14 -9.41
C SER A 188 21.49 -2.27 -10.49
N GLY A 189 21.80 -2.98 -11.59
CA GLY A 189 20.81 -3.30 -12.62
C GLY A 189 19.65 -4.14 -12.07
N MET A 190 19.91 -5.05 -11.14
CA MET A 190 18.88 -5.81 -10.42
C MET A 190 18.03 -4.90 -9.53
N GLY A 191 18.63 -3.93 -8.83
CA GLY A 191 17.92 -2.93 -8.05
C GLY A 191 16.96 -2.10 -8.90
N MET A 192 17.40 -1.69 -10.10
CA MET A 192 16.55 -0.99 -11.07
C MET A 192 15.40 -1.88 -11.57
N THR A 193 15.68 -3.15 -11.85
CA THR A 193 14.65 -4.13 -12.26
C THR A 193 13.59 -4.30 -11.18
N LEU A 194 13.98 -4.50 -9.93
CA LEU A 194 13.04 -4.61 -8.80
C LEU A 194 12.24 -3.33 -8.60
N TRP A 195 12.86 -2.17 -8.76
CA TRP A 195 12.16 -0.89 -8.72
C TRP A 195 11.08 -0.81 -9.81
N LEU A 196 11.41 -1.13 -11.06
CA LEU A 196 10.47 -1.13 -12.19
C LEU A 196 9.33 -2.12 -11.99
N VAL A 197 9.62 -3.35 -11.56
CA VAL A 197 8.59 -4.38 -11.29
C VAL A 197 7.67 -3.93 -10.15
N SER A 198 8.25 -3.41 -9.06
CA SER A 198 7.47 -2.87 -7.96
C SER A 198 6.53 -1.77 -8.42
N MET A 199 7.03 -0.79 -9.19
CA MET A 199 6.22 0.32 -9.69
C MET A 199 5.16 -0.13 -10.70
N ALA A 200 5.42 -1.10 -11.55
CA ALA A 200 4.43 -1.66 -12.46
C ALA A 200 3.25 -2.30 -11.67
N ILE A 201 3.54 -3.09 -10.65
CA ILE A 201 2.52 -3.69 -9.78
C ILE A 201 1.79 -2.60 -8.99
N PHE A 202 2.50 -1.58 -8.50
CA PHE A 202 1.93 -0.43 -7.81
C PHE A 202 0.91 0.31 -8.69
N VAL A 203 1.25 0.58 -9.96
CA VAL A 203 0.35 1.24 -10.93
C VAL A 203 -0.90 0.40 -11.16
N ALA A 204 -0.76 -0.92 -11.34
CA ALA A 204 -1.91 -1.83 -11.48
C ALA A 204 -2.83 -1.77 -10.24
N SER A 205 -2.26 -1.76 -9.03
CA SER A 205 -2.99 -1.58 -7.78
C SER A 205 -3.77 -0.26 -7.77
N SER A 206 -3.09 0.83 -8.11
CA SER A 206 -3.67 2.18 -8.11
C SER A 206 -4.83 2.31 -9.11
N LEU A 207 -4.70 1.73 -10.30
CA LEU A 207 -5.77 1.70 -11.31
C LEU A 207 -7.01 0.97 -10.81
N LEU A 208 -6.85 -0.21 -10.19
CA LEU A 208 -7.98 -0.97 -9.63
C LEU A 208 -8.68 -0.19 -8.50
N GLY A 209 -7.91 0.45 -7.63
CA GLY A 209 -8.47 1.32 -6.58
C GLY A 209 -9.23 2.50 -7.15
N SER A 210 -8.65 3.19 -8.13
CA SER A 210 -9.26 4.35 -8.79
C SER A 210 -10.57 4.00 -9.50
N LEU A 211 -10.63 2.86 -10.20
CA LEU A 211 -11.88 2.37 -10.79
C LEU A 211 -12.96 2.20 -9.74
N ASN A 212 -12.62 1.66 -8.59
CA ASN A 212 -13.57 1.42 -7.51
C ASN A 212 -14.03 2.71 -6.80
N TYR A 213 -13.28 3.82 -6.94
CA TYR A 213 -13.68 5.13 -6.39
C TYR A 213 -14.61 5.91 -7.30
N VAL A 214 -14.58 5.65 -8.62
CA VAL A 214 -15.37 6.39 -9.63
C VAL A 214 -16.77 5.79 -9.81
N VAL A 215 -16.94 4.50 -9.55
CA VAL A 215 -18.22 3.77 -9.69
C VAL A 215 -19.06 3.90 -8.44
#